data_87c9c843358e77dd887424d45562084e
#
_entry.id   87c9c843358e77dd887424d45562084e
#
_cell.length_a   1.000
_cell.length_b   1.000
_cell.length_c   1.000
_cell.angle_alpha   90.00
_cell.angle_beta   90.00
_cell.angle_gamma   90.00
#
_symmetry.space_group_name_H-M   'P 1'
#
loop_
_entity.id
_entity.type
_entity.pdbx_description
1 polymer ?
#
loop_
_entity_poly.entity_id
_entity_poly.type
_entity_poly.pdbx_seq_one_letter_code
_entity_poly.pdbx_strand_id
1 'polypeptide(L)'
;MKKLIALITASLIASGAFAAIELDASNYVMPLNFQTVDFDSGSKDIYAVVPFGFEVKSTFYFGDLQPVNVGLNIGLSADYFKYKHFDDDLYEIEGGFDATFVCGPALSLNFKRTSFFVSPGFQATVMGIKLYDDDDDSDIHNFDVAFDLGAHIDVGYRIWLLQTEKFDLGLNFGADYSIGLGRYGTYTVDENQDKKITDDLFDMNPAHRVKAYAGISFHFDK
;
A
#
# COMPACT_ATOMS: atom_id res chain seq x y z
N MET A 1 -7.90 15.32 -11.38
CA MET A 1 -7.46 14.70 -10.14
C MET A 1 -6.78 15.69 -9.19
N LYS A 2 -5.64 16.37 -9.55
CA LYS A 2 -4.94 17.32 -8.66
C LYS A 2 -5.84 18.40 -8.04
N LYS A 3 -6.77 18.96 -8.83
CA LYS A 3 -7.73 19.99 -8.35
C LYS A 3 -8.78 19.42 -7.38
N LEU A 4 -9.19 18.16 -7.55
CA LEU A 4 -10.16 17.50 -6.67
C LEU A 4 -9.53 17.18 -5.30
N ILE A 5 -8.31 16.66 -5.28
CA ILE A 5 -7.57 16.40 -4.05
C ILE A 5 -7.33 17.71 -3.30
N ALA A 6 -6.86 18.75 -3.99
CA ALA A 6 -6.67 20.08 -3.40
C ALA A 6 -7.98 20.67 -2.86
N LEU A 7 -9.10 20.47 -3.54
CA LEU A 7 -10.42 20.96 -3.10
C LEU A 7 -10.91 20.21 -1.87
N ILE A 8 -10.76 18.88 -1.83
CA ILE A 8 -11.13 18.05 -0.67
C ILE A 8 -10.25 18.41 0.54
N THR A 9 -8.94 18.52 0.34
CA THR A 9 -8.02 18.93 1.40
C THR A 9 -8.34 20.34 1.91
N ALA A 10 -8.57 21.29 1.00
CA ALA A 10 -8.92 22.66 1.36
C ALA A 10 -10.28 22.75 2.10
N SER A 11 -11.28 21.95 1.69
CA SER A 11 -12.59 21.94 2.35
C SER A 11 -12.53 21.29 3.73
N LEU A 12 -11.71 20.26 3.93
CA LEU A 12 -11.48 19.62 5.23
C LEU A 12 -10.74 20.57 6.18
N ILE A 13 -9.72 21.29 5.69
CA ILE A 13 -9.00 22.30 6.47
C ILE A 13 -9.94 23.47 6.83
N ALA A 14 -10.75 23.94 5.86
CA ALA A 14 -11.68 25.04 6.08
C ALA A 14 -12.82 24.71 7.04
N SER A 15 -13.20 23.43 7.18
CA SER A 15 -14.25 22.99 8.13
C SER A 15 -13.84 23.07 9.59
N GLY A 16 -12.57 23.29 9.90
CA GLY A 16 -12.07 23.34 11.27
C GLY A 16 -12.11 22.02 12.01
N ALA A 17 -12.36 20.92 11.31
CA ALA A 17 -12.45 19.59 11.92
C ALA A 17 -11.09 19.04 12.36
N PHE A 18 -9.98 19.53 11.76
CA PHE A 18 -8.63 19.06 12.06
C PHE A 18 -7.78 20.19 12.67
N ALA A 19 -6.98 19.83 13.67
CA ALA A 19 -6.07 20.74 14.34
C ALA A 19 -4.70 20.80 13.63
N ALA A 20 -4.26 19.65 13.06
CA ALA A 20 -3.00 19.55 12.35
C ALA A 20 -3.11 18.52 11.22
N ILE A 21 -2.22 18.66 10.22
CA ILE A 21 -2.08 17.73 9.10
C ILE A 21 -0.61 17.36 8.96
N GLU A 22 -0.34 16.07 8.87
CA GLU A 22 0.96 15.54 8.47
C GLU A 22 0.88 14.96 7.06
N LEU A 23 1.91 15.22 6.26
CA LEU A 23 2.09 14.66 4.93
C LEU A 23 3.42 13.93 4.88
N ASP A 24 3.40 12.64 4.64
CA ASP A 24 4.57 11.78 4.47
C ASP A 24 4.72 11.40 3.00
N ALA A 25 5.93 11.57 2.45
CA ALA A 25 6.30 11.08 1.13
C ALA A 25 7.52 10.17 1.29
N SER A 26 7.36 8.88 0.99
CA SER A 26 8.36 7.86 1.31
C SER A 26 8.64 6.95 0.13
N ASN A 27 9.86 6.46 0.09
CA ASN A 27 10.22 5.29 -0.71
C ASN A 27 10.20 4.07 0.22
N TYR A 28 9.85 2.92 -0.32
CA TYR A 28 9.87 1.68 0.43
C TYR A 28 10.45 0.51 -0.37
N VAL A 29 10.85 -0.50 0.37
CA VAL A 29 11.12 -1.84 -0.12
C VAL A 29 10.13 -2.81 0.53
N MET A 30 9.76 -3.85 -0.18
CA MET A 30 8.91 -4.91 0.37
C MET A 30 9.69 -6.22 0.33
N PRO A 31 10.40 -6.55 1.43
CA PRO A 31 11.22 -7.76 1.50
C PRO A 31 10.38 -9.03 1.55
N LEU A 32 9.12 -8.92 1.95
CA LEU A 32 8.18 -10.04 2.01
C LEU A 32 6.85 -9.63 1.39
N ASN A 33 6.50 -10.31 0.31
CA ASN A 33 5.17 -10.36 -0.26
C ASN A 33 4.89 -11.83 -0.57
N PHE A 34 4.19 -12.48 0.33
CA PHE A 34 3.83 -13.87 0.24
C PHE A 34 2.37 -14.00 -0.13
N GLN A 35 2.08 -14.82 -1.13
CA GLN A 35 0.72 -15.05 -1.62
C GLN A 35 0.58 -16.53 -1.95
N THR A 36 -0.57 -17.11 -1.61
CA THR A 36 -0.97 -18.41 -2.12
C THR A 36 -1.99 -18.17 -3.26
N VAL A 37 -1.77 -18.77 -4.40
CA VAL A 37 -2.68 -18.69 -5.55
C VAL A 37 -3.19 -20.10 -5.84
N ASP A 38 -4.50 -20.22 -5.94
CA ASP A 38 -5.15 -21.47 -6.30
C ASP A 38 -5.32 -21.54 -7.83
N PHE A 39 -4.77 -22.60 -8.41
CA PHE A 39 -4.92 -22.97 -9.80
C PHE A 39 -5.82 -24.23 -9.91
N ASP A 40 -6.34 -24.50 -11.08
CA ASP A 40 -7.06 -25.77 -11.36
C ASP A 40 -6.21 -27.02 -11.04
N SER A 41 -4.87 -26.89 -11.03
CA SER A 41 -3.89 -27.93 -10.70
C SER A 41 -3.54 -28.04 -9.21
N GLY A 42 -4.03 -27.11 -8.38
CA GLY A 42 -3.74 -27.03 -6.93
C GLY A 42 -3.21 -25.68 -6.50
N SER A 43 -3.04 -25.50 -5.19
CA SER A 43 -2.56 -24.25 -4.60
C SER A 43 -1.03 -24.14 -4.71
N LYS A 44 -0.52 -22.98 -5.09
CA LYS A 44 0.92 -22.66 -5.12
C LYS A 44 1.23 -21.41 -4.31
N ASP A 45 2.32 -21.46 -3.57
CA ASP A 45 2.85 -20.33 -2.82
C ASP A 45 3.76 -19.48 -3.69
N ILE A 46 3.46 -18.20 -3.78
CA ILE A 46 4.21 -17.22 -4.58
C ILE A 46 4.90 -16.23 -3.66
N TYR A 47 6.20 -16.03 -3.90
CA TYR A 47 7.00 -15.02 -3.22
C TYR A 47 7.38 -13.92 -4.19
N ALA A 48 6.97 -12.69 -3.90
CA ALA A 48 7.40 -11.53 -4.63
C ALA A 48 8.33 -10.65 -3.79
N VAL A 49 9.23 -9.96 -4.45
CA VAL A 49 10.08 -8.94 -3.84
C VAL A 49 9.86 -7.64 -4.58
N VAL A 50 9.53 -6.58 -3.84
CA VAL A 50 9.47 -5.23 -4.36
C VAL A 50 10.78 -4.52 -4.01
N PRO A 51 11.66 -4.32 -5.01
CA PRO A 51 12.94 -3.66 -4.76
C PRO A 51 12.78 -2.16 -4.50
N PHE A 52 11.68 -1.57 -4.98
CA PHE A 52 11.41 -0.14 -4.86
C PHE A 52 9.92 0.14 -5.04
N GLY A 53 9.36 0.92 -4.13
CA GLY A 53 8.02 1.47 -4.22
C GLY A 53 7.98 2.90 -3.69
N PHE A 54 6.91 3.61 -3.99
CA PHE A 54 6.66 4.96 -3.52
C PHE A 54 5.30 5.05 -2.84
N GLU A 55 5.25 5.79 -1.72
CA GLU A 55 4.00 6.04 -1.01
C GLU A 55 3.87 7.50 -0.58
N VAL A 56 2.62 7.96 -0.51
CA VAL A 56 2.24 9.24 0.09
C VAL A 56 1.12 8.97 1.09
N LYS A 57 1.31 9.42 2.32
CA LYS A 57 0.33 9.32 3.40
C LYS A 57 -0.02 10.71 3.91
N SER A 58 -1.27 10.91 4.27
CA SER A 58 -1.76 12.13 4.94
C SER A 58 -2.44 11.74 6.23
N THR A 59 -1.99 12.31 7.35
CA THR A 59 -2.61 12.10 8.65
C THR A 59 -3.29 13.38 9.10
N PHE A 60 -4.58 13.30 9.39
CA PHE A 60 -5.43 14.41 9.83
C PHE A 60 -5.72 14.23 11.32
N TYR A 61 -5.17 15.09 12.18
CA TYR A 61 -5.33 15.00 13.64
C TYR A 61 -6.54 15.78 14.13
N PHE A 62 -7.26 15.16 15.09
CA PHE A 62 -8.43 15.75 15.75
C PHE A 62 -8.02 16.33 17.10
N GLY A 63 -7.99 17.65 17.20
CA GLY A 63 -7.68 18.34 18.44
C GLY A 63 -6.18 18.42 18.76
N ASP A 64 -5.86 19.26 19.71
CA ASP A 64 -4.48 19.54 20.16
C ASP A 64 -4.22 18.76 21.46
N LEU A 65 -4.13 17.45 21.37
CA LEU A 65 -3.89 16.55 22.50
C LEU A 65 -2.40 16.24 22.65
N GLN A 66 -1.60 17.26 22.89
CA GLN A 66 -0.16 17.07 23.19
C GLN A 66 0.02 16.36 24.55
N PRO A 67 0.85 15.32 24.66
CA PRO A 67 1.77 14.73 23.66
C PRO A 67 1.13 13.63 22.80
N VAL A 68 -0.14 13.36 22.92
CA VAL A 68 -0.86 12.29 22.21
C VAL A 68 -1.83 12.92 21.21
N ASN A 69 -1.66 12.61 19.94
CA ASN A 69 -2.60 13.01 18.88
C ASN A 69 -3.31 11.80 18.32
N VAL A 70 -4.61 11.94 18.11
CA VAL A 70 -5.48 10.95 17.47
C VAL A 70 -5.99 11.53 16.15
N GLY A 71 -5.99 10.75 15.11
CA GLY A 71 -6.38 11.22 13.78
C GLY A 71 -6.87 10.13 12.84
N LEU A 72 -6.98 10.51 11.59
CA LEU A 72 -7.27 9.63 10.45
C LEU A 72 -6.07 9.63 9.50
N ASN A 73 -5.55 8.47 9.18
CA ASN A 73 -4.52 8.28 8.15
C ASN A 73 -5.17 7.85 6.85
N ILE A 74 -4.72 8.42 5.74
CA ILE A 74 -5.10 8.04 4.38
C ILE A 74 -3.83 8.01 3.55
N GLY A 75 -3.59 6.91 2.83
CA GLY A 75 -2.39 6.74 2.03
C GLY A 75 -2.64 6.10 0.68
N LEU A 76 -1.71 6.37 -0.23
CA LEU A 76 -1.61 5.75 -1.55
C LEU A 76 -0.18 5.30 -1.76
N SER A 77 0.01 4.09 -2.24
CA SER A 77 1.32 3.58 -2.64
C SER A 77 1.25 2.92 -4.00
N ALA A 78 2.39 2.88 -4.67
CA ALA A 78 2.56 2.17 -5.93
C ALA A 78 3.95 1.55 -5.98
N ASP A 79 4.04 0.35 -6.53
CA ASP A 79 5.28 -0.37 -6.71
C ASP A 79 5.29 -1.25 -7.95
N TYR A 80 6.50 -1.70 -8.27
CA TYR A 80 6.74 -2.73 -9.26
C TYR A 80 7.36 -3.93 -8.54
N PHE A 81 6.77 -5.10 -8.71
CA PHE A 81 7.24 -6.34 -8.10
C PHE A 81 7.77 -7.32 -9.13
N LYS A 82 8.70 -8.19 -8.69
CA LYS A 82 9.19 -9.34 -9.44
C LYS A 82 8.96 -10.60 -8.62
N TYR A 83 8.47 -11.64 -9.27
CA TYR A 83 8.37 -12.96 -8.65
C TYR A 83 9.72 -13.66 -8.68
N LYS A 84 10.02 -14.37 -7.59
CA LYS A 84 11.31 -15.10 -7.49
C LYS A 84 11.21 -16.60 -7.76
N HIS A 85 10.05 -17.18 -7.57
CA HIS A 85 9.83 -18.60 -7.81
C HIS A 85 8.41 -18.80 -8.34
N PHE A 86 8.33 -19.10 -9.60
CA PHE A 86 7.19 -19.73 -10.22
C PHE A 86 7.77 -20.85 -11.09
N ASP A 87 7.69 -22.06 -10.58
CA ASP A 87 8.19 -23.25 -11.25
C ASP A 87 6.96 -24.02 -11.73
N ASP A 88 6.35 -23.56 -12.78
CA ASP A 88 5.33 -24.30 -13.51
C ASP A 88 5.73 -24.37 -14.96
N ASP A 89 5.72 -25.57 -15.52
CA ASP A 89 6.13 -25.87 -16.90
C ASP A 89 5.28 -25.16 -17.97
N LEU A 90 4.32 -24.31 -17.59
CA LEU A 90 3.36 -23.70 -18.51
C LEU A 90 3.29 -22.16 -18.45
N TYR A 91 3.73 -21.48 -17.37
CA TYR A 91 3.63 -20.01 -17.27
C TYR A 91 4.75 -19.40 -16.42
N GLU A 92 5.47 -18.43 -16.95
CA GLU A 92 6.34 -17.54 -16.18
C GLU A 92 5.63 -16.23 -15.84
N ILE A 93 5.50 -15.90 -14.54
CA ILE A 93 5.08 -14.58 -14.10
C ILE A 93 6.34 -13.72 -14.00
N GLU A 94 6.54 -12.80 -14.93
CA GLU A 94 7.69 -11.89 -14.91
C GLU A 94 7.62 -10.88 -13.76
N GLY A 95 6.43 -10.44 -13.43
CA GLY A 95 6.21 -9.40 -12.43
C GLY A 95 4.92 -8.62 -12.66
N GLY A 96 4.81 -7.49 -12.06
CA GLY A 96 3.64 -6.64 -12.18
C GLY A 96 3.80 -5.34 -11.41
N PHE A 97 2.70 -4.61 -11.30
CA PHE A 97 2.64 -3.41 -10.49
C PHE A 97 1.48 -3.48 -9.50
N ASP A 98 1.66 -2.89 -8.35
CA ASP A 98 0.65 -2.71 -7.32
C ASP A 98 0.33 -1.23 -7.12
N ALA A 99 -0.94 -0.94 -6.93
CA ALA A 99 -1.40 0.33 -6.40
C ALA A 99 -2.27 0.07 -5.19
N THR A 100 -1.85 0.56 -4.02
CA THR A 100 -2.54 0.31 -2.74
C THR A 100 -3.07 1.60 -2.15
N PHE A 101 -4.34 1.57 -1.76
CA PHE A 101 -4.98 2.57 -0.91
C PHE A 101 -5.06 2.04 0.52
N VAL A 102 -4.74 2.89 1.50
CA VAL A 102 -4.90 2.61 2.93
C VAL A 102 -5.71 3.69 3.62
N CYS A 103 -6.50 3.29 4.60
CA CYS A 103 -7.26 4.23 5.43
C CYS A 103 -7.51 3.64 6.82
N GLY A 104 -7.28 4.42 7.87
CA GLY A 104 -7.54 3.97 9.23
C GLY A 104 -7.26 5.03 10.30
N PRO A 105 -7.59 4.75 11.55
CA PRO A 105 -7.23 5.62 12.66
C PRO A 105 -5.71 5.73 12.79
N ALA A 106 -5.24 6.87 13.28
CA ALA A 106 -3.85 7.12 13.58
C ALA A 106 -3.69 7.60 15.02
N LEU A 107 -2.66 7.11 15.68
CA LEU A 107 -2.22 7.55 16.98
C LEU A 107 -0.76 8.00 16.87
N SER A 108 -0.46 9.23 17.35
CA SER A 108 0.89 9.75 17.40
C SER A 108 1.25 10.15 18.82
N LEU A 109 2.46 9.77 19.24
CA LEU A 109 3.09 10.20 20.49
C LEU A 109 4.20 11.19 20.17
N ASN A 110 4.02 12.45 20.53
CA ASN A 110 4.91 13.53 20.16
C ASN A 110 5.85 13.93 21.30
N PHE A 111 7.10 14.06 20.94
CA PHE A 111 8.19 14.57 21.77
C PHE A 111 8.81 15.76 21.05
N LYS A 112 9.47 16.67 21.74
CA LYS A 112 9.97 17.95 21.19
C LYS A 112 10.41 17.95 19.70
N ARG A 113 11.16 16.94 19.27
CA ARG A 113 11.70 16.84 17.90
C ARG A 113 11.44 15.49 17.26
N THR A 114 10.63 14.68 17.88
CA THR A 114 10.37 13.33 17.37
C THR A 114 8.93 12.95 17.61
N SER A 115 8.40 12.09 16.77
CA SER A 115 7.10 11.47 17.01
C SER A 115 7.15 9.99 16.65
N PHE A 116 6.49 9.19 17.45
CA PHE A 116 6.20 7.79 17.15
C PHE A 116 4.73 7.69 16.76
N PHE A 117 4.42 6.95 15.72
CA PHE A 117 3.04 6.77 15.30
C PHE A 117 2.70 5.31 15.02
N VAL A 118 1.42 4.99 15.17
CA VAL A 118 0.83 3.72 14.78
C VAL A 118 -0.50 3.99 14.08
N SER A 119 -0.74 3.31 12.97
CA SER A 119 -1.98 3.43 12.21
C SER A 119 -2.45 2.06 11.74
N PRO A 120 -3.32 1.40 12.52
CA PRO A 120 -4.06 0.25 12.01
C PRO A 120 -5.14 0.70 11.02
N GLY A 121 -5.46 -0.12 10.05
CA GLY A 121 -6.48 0.28 9.10
C GLY A 121 -6.87 -0.79 8.09
N PHE A 122 -7.64 -0.33 7.13
CA PHE A 122 -8.07 -1.08 5.97
C PHE A 122 -7.14 -0.79 4.79
N GLN A 123 -6.94 -1.79 3.94
CA GLN A 123 -6.27 -1.63 2.66
C GLN A 123 -7.10 -2.15 1.49
N ALA A 124 -6.88 -1.55 0.34
CA ALA A 124 -7.37 -2.02 -0.96
C ALA A 124 -6.23 -1.93 -1.96
N THR A 125 -5.85 -3.05 -2.56
CA THR A 125 -4.76 -3.14 -3.53
C THR A 125 -5.31 -3.55 -4.88
N VAL A 126 -4.90 -2.84 -5.93
CA VAL A 126 -5.10 -3.24 -7.33
C VAL A 126 -3.74 -3.72 -7.85
N MET A 127 -3.69 -4.94 -8.33
CA MET A 127 -2.50 -5.56 -8.90
C MET A 127 -2.67 -5.74 -10.39
N GLY A 128 -1.66 -5.35 -11.17
CA GLY A 128 -1.54 -5.73 -12.57
C GLY A 128 -0.44 -6.78 -12.72
N ILE A 129 -0.75 -7.94 -13.25
CA ILE A 129 0.16 -9.07 -13.38
C ILE A 129 0.46 -9.28 -14.86
N LYS A 130 1.73 -9.38 -15.21
CA LYS A 130 2.17 -9.75 -16.55
C LYS A 130 2.52 -11.24 -16.55
N LEU A 131 1.81 -11.99 -17.37
CA LEU A 131 2.05 -13.42 -17.63
C LEU A 131 2.83 -13.57 -18.92
N TYR A 132 3.78 -14.49 -18.92
CA TYR A 132 4.53 -14.90 -20.09
C TYR A 132 4.19 -16.36 -20.40
N ASP A 133 3.89 -16.68 -21.66
CA ASP A 133 3.70 -18.05 -22.13
C ASP A 133 4.95 -18.46 -22.89
N ASP A 134 5.66 -19.48 -22.38
CA ASP A 134 6.95 -19.92 -22.93
C ASP A 134 6.78 -20.83 -24.15
N ASP A 135 5.56 -21.33 -24.41
CA ASP A 135 5.29 -22.33 -25.44
C ASP A 135 4.89 -21.75 -26.82
N ASP A 136 4.68 -20.45 -26.93
CA ASP A 136 4.28 -19.85 -28.21
C ASP A 136 5.20 -18.67 -28.56
N ASP A 137 5.85 -18.76 -29.74
CA ASP A 137 6.64 -17.68 -30.38
C ASP A 137 5.80 -16.39 -30.65
N SER A 138 4.58 -16.35 -30.14
CA SER A 138 3.72 -15.18 -30.15
C SER A 138 3.93 -14.37 -28.88
N ASP A 139 4.37 -13.12 -29.03
CA ASP A 139 4.45 -12.07 -27.98
C ASP A 139 3.07 -11.74 -27.33
N ILE A 140 2.31 -12.74 -26.90
CA ILE A 140 1.02 -12.52 -26.23
C ILE A 140 1.30 -12.16 -24.78
N HIS A 141 1.41 -10.89 -24.54
CA HIS A 141 1.47 -10.34 -23.20
C HIS A 141 0.05 -10.23 -22.64
N ASN A 142 -0.39 -11.23 -21.91
CA ASN A 142 -1.63 -11.15 -21.14
C ASN A 142 -1.38 -10.32 -19.88
N PHE A 143 -2.21 -9.29 -19.72
CA PHE A 143 -2.15 -8.42 -18.56
C PHE A 143 -3.42 -8.62 -17.74
N ASP A 144 -3.26 -9.19 -16.54
CA ASP A 144 -4.37 -9.46 -15.65
C ASP A 144 -4.45 -8.47 -14.51
N VAL A 145 -5.66 -8.19 -14.07
CA VAL A 145 -5.93 -7.28 -12.96
C VAL A 145 -6.56 -8.06 -11.83
N ALA A 146 -5.93 -8.03 -10.67
CA ALA A 146 -6.48 -8.55 -9.43
C ALA A 146 -6.76 -7.41 -8.45
N PHE A 147 -7.76 -7.61 -7.60
CA PHE A 147 -8.15 -6.69 -6.54
C PHE A 147 -8.09 -7.42 -5.20
N ASP A 148 -7.41 -6.85 -4.21
CA ASP A 148 -7.22 -7.43 -2.89
C ASP A 148 -7.70 -6.45 -1.81
N LEU A 149 -8.54 -6.93 -0.90
CA LEU A 149 -9.02 -6.21 0.26
C LEU A 149 -8.42 -6.81 1.53
N GLY A 150 -8.03 -5.96 2.47
CA GLY A 150 -7.41 -6.46 3.68
C GLY A 150 -7.27 -5.44 4.79
N ALA A 151 -6.47 -5.81 5.78
CA ALA A 151 -6.11 -4.97 6.90
C ALA A 151 -4.61 -4.69 6.89
N HIS A 152 -4.21 -3.55 7.46
CA HIS A 152 -2.82 -3.21 7.65
C HIS A 152 -2.58 -2.59 9.03
N ILE A 153 -1.32 -2.60 9.43
CA ILE A 153 -0.82 -1.82 10.57
C ILE A 153 0.48 -1.16 10.18
N ASP A 154 0.51 0.15 10.25
CA ASP A 154 1.68 0.98 10.00
C ASP A 154 2.27 1.46 11.33
N VAL A 155 3.58 1.31 11.49
CA VAL A 155 4.33 1.77 12.68
C VAL A 155 5.52 2.55 12.19
N GLY A 156 5.68 3.77 12.70
CA GLY A 156 6.78 4.60 12.24
C GLY A 156 7.23 5.63 13.26
N TYR A 157 8.30 6.28 12.87
CA TYR A 157 8.99 7.27 13.67
C TYR A 157 9.37 8.46 12.78
N ARG A 158 9.20 9.68 13.31
CA ARG A 158 9.57 10.92 12.63
C ARG A 158 10.59 11.69 13.44
N ILE A 159 11.50 12.36 12.76
CA ILE A 159 12.49 13.27 13.33
C ILE A 159 12.32 14.62 12.67
N TRP A 160 11.91 15.63 13.44
CA TRP A 160 11.71 16.99 12.95
C TRP A 160 13.06 17.72 12.89
N LEU A 161 13.51 18.02 11.67
CA LEU A 161 14.78 18.69 11.40
C LEU A 161 14.66 20.22 11.46
N LEU A 162 13.57 20.74 10.94
CA LEU A 162 13.21 22.16 10.92
C LEU A 162 11.82 22.32 11.52
N GLN A 163 11.71 23.22 12.49
CA GLN A 163 10.43 23.59 13.10
C GLN A 163 10.25 25.10 12.97
N THR A 164 9.14 25.50 12.36
CA THR A 164 8.79 26.90 12.15
C THR A 164 7.38 27.17 12.66
N GLU A 165 6.94 28.42 12.66
CA GLU A 165 5.58 28.81 13.04
C GLU A 165 4.49 28.35 12.04
N LYS A 166 4.88 27.90 10.85
CA LYS A 166 3.93 27.55 9.77
C LYS A 166 3.93 26.08 9.38
N PHE A 167 5.06 25.44 9.49
CA PHE A 167 5.23 24.03 9.18
C PHE A 167 6.51 23.48 9.80
N ASP A 168 6.50 22.19 10.04
CA ASP A 168 7.70 21.43 10.39
C ASP A 168 8.11 20.54 9.21
N LEU A 169 9.41 20.36 9.02
CA LEU A 169 10.01 19.46 8.05
C LEU A 169 10.82 18.40 8.78
N GLY A 170 10.61 17.14 8.43
CA GLY A 170 11.28 16.02 9.07
C GLY A 170 11.61 14.88 8.12
N LEU A 171 12.19 13.85 8.70
CA LEU A 171 12.38 12.53 8.10
C LEU A 171 11.42 11.55 8.76
N ASN A 172 10.89 10.62 7.99
CA ASN A 172 10.14 9.48 8.49
C ASN A 172 10.81 8.17 8.11
N PHE A 173 10.58 7.16 8.93
CA PHE A 173 10.95 5.77 8.65
C PHE A 173 10.06 4.84 9.47
N GLY A 174 9.79 3.68 8.95
CA GLY A 174 8.90 2.74 9.60
C GLY A 174 8.72 1.45 8.84
N ALA A 175 7.73 0.70 9.27
CA ALA A 175 7.31 -0.55 8.67
C ALA A 175 5.79 -0.64 8.64
N ASP A 176 5.27 -1.19 7.56
CA ASP A 176 3.86 -1.54 7.40
C ASP A 176 3.76 -3.05 7.21
N TYR A 177 2.88 -3.68 7.97
CA TYR A 177 2.47 -5.06 7.76
C TYR A 177 1.03 -5.08 7.30
N SER A 178 0.77 -5.81 6.24
CA SER A 178 -0.58 -5.98 5.74
C SER A 178 -0.92 -7.43 5.42
N ILE A 179 -2.22 -7.72 5.55
CA ILE A 179 -2.80 -9.02 5.26
C ILE A 179 -3.99 -8.82 4.32
N GLY A 180 -3.92 -9.45 3.14
CA GLY A 180 -5.03 -9.52 2.21
C GLY A 180 -6.00 -10.60 2.66
N LEU A 181 -7.28 -10.26 2.81
CA LEU A 181 -8.33 -11.15 3.31
C LEU A 181 -9.30 -11.60 2.22
N GLY A 182 -9.23 -11.03 1.04
CA GLY A 182 -10.08 -11.40 -0.07
C GLY A 182 -9.54 -10.87 -1.38
N ARG A 183 -9.43 -11.73 -2.36
CA ARG A 183 -8.92 -11.41 -3.68
C ARG A 183 -9.96 -11.65 -4.74
N TYR A 184 -10.02 -10.73 -5.69
CA TYR A 184 -10.78 -10.87 -6.93
C TYR A 184 -9.83 -10.66 -8.10
N GLY A 185 -9.89 -11.51 -9.09
CA GLY A 185 -9.11 -11.32 -10.30
C GLY A 185 -9.71 -12.09 -11.47
N THR A 186 -9.34 -11.66 -12.65
CA THR A 186 -9.52 -12.43 -13.88
C THR A 186 -8.17 -12.59 -14.50
N TYR A 187 -7.82 -13.79 -14.92
CA TYR A 187 -6.70 -13.98 -15.80
C TYR A 187 -7.17 -14.64 -17.10
N THR A 188 -6.62 -14.20 -18.20
CA THR A 188 -6.89 -14.75 -19.53
C THR A 188 -5.73 -15.63 -19.91
N VAL A 189 -5.96 -16.91 -20.11
CA VAL A 189 -4.93 -17.89 -20.46
C VAL A 189 -4.82 -18.11 -21.97
N ASP A 190 -5.87 -17.75 -22.72
CA ASP A 190 -5.95 -17.93 -24.18
C ASP A 190 -7.05 -17.01 -24.71
N GLU A 191 -6.92 -16.58 -25.97
CA GLU A 191 -7.90 -15.72 -26.65
C GLU A 191 -9.36 -16.27 -26.63
N ASN A 192 -9.55 -17.54 -26.25
CA ASN A 192 -10.83 -18.23 -26.24
C ASN A 192 -11.30 -18.77 -24.88
N GLN A 193 -10.57 -18.59 -23.78
CA GLN A 193 -10.95 -19.08 -22.46
C GLN A 193 -10.65 -18.06 -21.36
N ASP A 194 -11.66 -17.29 -20.99
CA ASP A 194 -11.63 -16.49 -19.76
C ASP A 194 -11.70 -17.45 -18.57
N LYS A 195 -10.57 -17.68 -17.91
CA LYS A 195 -10.57 -18.33 -16.59
C LYS A 195 -10.68 -17.23 -15.54
N LYS A 196 -11.74 -17.27 -14.74
CA LYS A 196 -11.93 -16.39 -13.60
C LYS A 196 -11.27 -17.01 -12.39
N ILE A 197 -10.29 -16.35 -11.81
CA ILE A 197 -9.90 -16.58 -10.42
C ILE A 197 -10.96 -15.87 -9.60
N THR A 198 -12.04 -16.53 -9.28
CA THR A 198 -12.98 -16.08 -8.27
C THR A 198 -12.64 -16.84 -7.00
N ASP A 199 -11.72 -16.31 -6.20
CA ASP A 199 -11.75 -16.65 -4.79
C ASP A 199 -13.00 -16.01 -4.21
N ASP A 200 -13.86 -16.81 -3.63
CA ASP A 200 -14.95 -16.30 -2.81
C ASP A 200 -14.32 -15.43 -1.71
N LEU A 201 -14.97 -14.32 -1.37
CA LEU A 201 -14.52 -13.32 -0.37
C LEU A 201 -14.06 -13.93 0.97
N PHE A 202 -14.23 -15.19 1.18
CA PHE A 202 -14.00 -15.93 2.41
C PHE A 202 -13.09 -17.16 2.27
N ASP A 203 -12.62 -17.47 1.07
CA ASP A 203 -11.59 -18.49 0.91
C ASP A 203 -10.24 -17.87 1.27
N MET A 204 -9.81 -18.19 2.51
CA MET A 204 -8.72 -17.52 3.19
C MET A 204 -7.37 -18.07 2.75
N ASN A 205 -6.87 -17.60 1.63
CA ASN A 205 -5.45 -17.64 1.31
C ASN A 205 -4.87 -16.23 1.51
N PRO A 206 -4.50 -15.87 2.74
CA PRO A 206 -4.11 -14.51 3.05
C PRO A 206 -2.79 -14.14 2.38
N ALA A 207 -2.78 -13.01 1.66
CA ALA A 207 -1.54 -12.40 1.19
C ALA A 207 -0.88 -11.64 2.34
N HIS A 208 0.35 -11.97 2.67
CA HIS A 208 1.14 -11.30 3.71
C HIS A 208 2.17 -10.39 3.08
N ARG A 209 2.18 -9.11 3.47
CA ARG A 209 3.12 -8.12 2.96
C ARG A 209 3.79 -7.38 4.12
N VAL A 210 5.10 -7.22 4.02
CA VAL A 210 5.89 -6.40 4.94
C VAL A 210 6.63 -5.35 4.14
N LYS A 211 6.38 -4.08 4.41
CA LYS A 211 7.09 -2.94 3.84
C LYS A 211 8.03 -2.35 4.89
N ALA A 212 9.20 -1.88 4.44
CA ALA A 212 10.05 -0.98 5.21
C ALA A 212 10.26 0.30 4.39
N TYR A 213 10.05 1.45 5.00
CA TYR A 213 10.06 2.73 4.29
C TYR A 213 10.91 3.79 4.99
N ALA A 214 11.34 4.76 4.19
CA ALA A 214 11.95 5.99 4.66
C ALA A 214 11.60 7.15 3.72
N GLY A 215 11.46 8.36 4.26
CA GLY A 215 11.03 9.50 3.47
C GLY A 215 11.08 10.83 4.19
N ILE A 216 10.32 11.78 3.67
CA ILE A 216 10.22 13.15 4.17
C ILE A 216 8.82 13.36 4.72
N SER A 217 8.74 14.06 5.85
CA SER A 217 7.50 14.46 6.50
C SER A 217 7.35 15.96 6.56
N PHE A 218 6.13 16.42 6.35
CA PHE A 218 5.70 17.79 6.61
C PHE A 218 4.59 17.76 7.64
N HIS A 219 4.65 18.66 8.62
CA HIS A 219 3.60 18.88 9.59
C HIS A 219 3.12 20.32 9.49
N PHE A 220 1.82 20.51 9.47
CA PHE A 220 1.17 21.81 9.37
C PHE A 220 0.19 21.95 10.53
N ASP A 221 0.47 22.89 11.43
CA ASP A 221 -0.48 23.36 12.44
C ASP A 221 -1.46 24.35 11.82
N LYS A 222 -2.63 24.45 12.45
CA LYS A 222 -3.68 25.39 12.05
C LYS A 222 -3.46 26.76 12.66
#